data_b7943fcfe5b519a7b9606bb5f5491705
#
_entry.id   b7943fcfe5b519a7b9606bb5f5491705
#
_cell.length_a   1.000
_cell.length_b   1.000
_cell.length_c   1.000
_cell.angle_alpha   90.00
_cell.angle_beta   90.00
_cell.angle_gamma   90.00
#
_symmetry.space_group_name_H-M   'P 1'
#
loop_
_entity.id
_entity.type
_entity.pdbx_description
1 polymer ?
#
loop_
_entity_poly.entity_id
_entity_poly.type
_entity_poly.pdbx_seq_one_letter_code
_entity_poly.pdbx_strand_id
1 'polypeptide(L)'
;KRHKRGDASLPSRLKALHTGDFAELIETFLNESAAFALSIDAIYQFLNLREEEARQKLDAQKSLRAINAEGEKVYTTELKWLRLKEQLVKTLQEFHAGHPLVPGMDMEELRGKLIFQLTPKLFRVVVDLFVNEKLIAKEENLLRLAGHKVQLGGQETVLMDKIKKILGEQPLAPPDLKEIEKQAAVPRNRLNEVIRLLERDGSVVRVTTDMYFLASSIEQLRGTLVRFLAEKGEMNAAAFRDLIGSSRKYTIPLLEYFDRAGLTIRIGDIRRLKISTAAAKNSAH
;
A
#
# COMPACT_ATOMS: atom_id res chain seq x y z
N LYS A 1 14.61 37.60 14.00
CA LYS A 1 14.69 36.36 14.80
C LYS A 1 16.05 36.29 15.49
N ARG A 2 16.11 36.07 16.81
CA ARG A 2 17.37 35.87 17.53
C ARG A 2 17.94 34.50 17.11
N HIS A 3 19.14 34.49 16.51
CA HIS A 3 19.87 33.27 16.19
C HIS A 3 20.38 32.59 17.46
N LYS A 4 20.28 31.25 17.51
CA LYS A 4 20.89 30.48 18.60
C LYS A 4 22.41 30.50 18.47
N ARG A 5 23.14 30.75 19.57
CA ARG A 5 24.60 30.60 19.61
C ARG A 5 24.96 29.16 19.25
N GLY A 6 25.81 28.96 18.22
CA GLY A 6 26.27 27.66 17.75
C GLY A 6 25.58 27.14 16.48
N ASP A 7 24.83 27.98 15.76
CA ASP A 7 24.29 27.63 14.45
C ASP A 7 25.44 27.50 13.42
N ALA A 8 25.77 26.27 13.04
CA ALA A 8 26.87 25.95 12.12
C ALA A 8 26.65 26.52 10.70
N SER A 9 25.43 26.88 10.35
CA SER A 9 25.07 27.44 9.02
C SER A 9 25.28 28.97 8.97
N LEU A 10 25.39 29.63 10.12
CA LEU A 10 25.50 31.09 10.22
C LEU A 10 26.68 31.68 9.41
N PRO A 11 27.89 31.09 9.45
CA PRO A 11 29.02 31.59 8.68
C PRO A 11 28.78 31.58 7.16
N SER A 12 28.21 30.48 6.66
CA SER A 12 27.89 30.32 5.21
C SER A 12 26.84 31.33 4.78
N ARG A 13 25.79 31.56 5.58
CA ARG A 13 24.74 32.53 5.30
C ARG A 13 25.30 33.96 5.29
N LEU A 14 26.10 34.31 6.27
CA LEU A 14 26.73 35.64 6.36
C LEU A 14 27.69 35.90 5.18
N LYS A 15 28.42 34.85 4.76
CA LYS A 15 29.31 34.92 3.60
C LYS A 15 28.49 35.12 2.31
N ALA A 16 27.47 34.31 2.05
CA ALA A 16 26.60 34.43 0.88
C ALA A 16 25.90 35.81 0.80
N LEU A 17 25.45 36.32 1.96
CA LEU A 17 24.88 37.67 2.03
C LEU A 17 25.94 38.77 1.77
N HIS A 18 27.19 38.56 2.17
CA HIS A 18 28.27 39.55 2.00
C HIS A 18 28.84 39.54 0.57
N THR A 19 28.94 38.37 -0.07
CA THR A 19 29.41 38.23 -1.46
C THR A 19 28.37 38.69 -2.48
N GLY A 20 27.09 38.68 -2.09
CA GLY A 20 25.98 39.02 -3.00
C GLY A 20 25.76 37.97 -4.10
N ASP A 21 26.36 36.77 -3.97
CA ASP A 21 26.17 35.71 -4.93
C ASP A 21 24.78 35.10 -4.75
N PHE A 22 23.93 35.34 -5.73
CA PHE A 22 22.55 34.83 -5.76
C PHE A 22 22.49 33.31 -5.68
N ALA A 23 23.39 32.58 -6.39
CA ALA A 23 23.40 31.13 -6.41
C ALA A 23 23.70 30.54 -5.02
N GLU A 24 24.77 31.04 -4.38
CA GLU A 24 25.15 30.59 -3.03
C GLU A 24 24.06 30.90 -1.98
N LEU A 25 23.42 32.06 -2.10
CA LEU A 25 22.36 32.50 -1.18
C LEU A 25 21.13 31.60 -1.30
N ILE A 26 20.66 31.34 -2.53
CA ILE A 26 19.47 30.54 -2.75
C ILE A 26 19.68 29.06 -2.41
N GLU A 27 20.84 28.50 -2.75
CA GLU A 27 21.18 27.13 -2.37
C GLU A 27 21.23 26.96 -0.85
N THR A 28 21.87 27.89 -0.15
CA THR A 28 21.92 27.87 1.31
C THR A 28 20.51 27.93 1.89
N PHE A 29 19.66 28.84 1.41
CA PHE A 29 18.28 28.97 1.86
C PHE A 29 17.46 27.69 1.63
N LEU A 30 17.56 27.11 0.43
CA LEU A 30 16.87 25.86 0.11
C LEU A 30 17.39 24.71 0.96
N ASN A 31 18.71 24.58 1.14
CA ASN A 31 19.31 23.50 1.91
C ASN A 31 18.98 23.54 3.41
N GLU A 32 18.83 24.72 3.99
CA GLU A 32 18.47 24.91 5.39
C GLU A 32 16.98 24.71 5.68
N SER A 33 16.13 24.79 4.65
CA SER A 33 14.70 24.54 4.81
C SER A 33 14.41 23.08 5.20
N ALA A 34 13.49 22.87 6.12
CA ALA A 34 12.97 21.54 6.45
C ALA A 34 12.11 20.96 5.29
N ALA A 35 11.50 21.84 4.49
CA ALA A 35 10.76 21.43 3.30
C ALA A 35 11.73 20.91 2.23
N PHE A 36 11.32 19.86 1.52
CA PHE A 36 12.11 19.31 0.42
C PHE A 36 12.32 20.30 -0.72
N ALA A 37 11.26 21.00 -1.09
CA ALA A 37 11.26 22.04 -2.11
C ALA A 37 10.42 23.22 -1.64
N LEU A 38 10.69 24.40 -2.18
CA LEU A 38 9.95 25.62 -1.91
C LEU A 38 9.29 26.15 -3.18
N SER A 39 8.12 26.77 -3.03
CA SER A 39 7.46 27.48 -4.10
C SER A 39 8.21 28.75 -4.46
N ILE A 40 7.95 29.25 -5.65
CA ILE A 40 8.54 30.53 -6.08
C ILE A 40 8.14 31.66 -5.14
N ASP A 41 6.91 31.64 -4.61
CA ASP A 41 6.41 32.65 -3.67
C ASP A 41 7.26 32.74 -2.39
N ALA A 42 7.58 31.56 -1.80
CA ALA A 42 8.43 31.49 -0.62
C ALA A 42 9.85 32.03 -0.91
N ILE A 43 10.36 31.80 -2.12
CA ILE A 43 11.70 32.22 -2.53
C ILE A 43 11.79 33.70 -2.80
N TYR A 44 10.88 34.27 -3.61
CA TYR A 44 10.98 35.72 -3.92
C TYR A 44 10.69 36.60 -2.70
N GLN A 45 9.80 36.17 -1.79
CA GLN A 45 9.58 36.82 -0.51
C GLN A 45 10.82 36.84 0.36
N PHE A 46 11.54 35.71 0.41
CA PHE A 46 12.81 35.64 1.15
C PHE A 46 13.88 36.53 0.58
N LEU A 47 13.98 36.60 -0.75
CA LEU A 47 15.01 37.37 -1.47
C LEU A 47 14.65 38.85 -1.65
N ASN A 48 13.40 39.20 -1.33
CA ASN A 48 12.86 40.57 -1.58
C ASN A 48 13.00 40.99 -3.06
N LEU A 49 12.74 40.06 -3.98
CA LEU A 49 12.76 40.30 -5.43
C LEU A 49 11.34 40.36 -5.97
N ARG A 50 11.20 40.84 -7.24
CA ARG A 50 9.96 40.64 -7.99
C ARG A 50 9.86 39.21 -8.47
N GLU A 51 8.63 38.66 -8.57
CA GLU A 51 8.40 37.30 -8.97
C GLU A 51 9.08 36.93 -10.31
N GLU A 52 8.93 37.77 -11.32
CA GLU A 52 9.51 37.56 -12.65
C GLU A 52 11.05 37.49 -12.62
N GLU A 53 11.67 38.38 -11.84
CA GLU A 53 13.11 38.42 -11.66
C GLU A 53 13.61 37.17 -10.93
N ALA A 54 12.89 36.74 -9.88
CA ALA A 54 13.21 35.53 -9.16
C ALA A 54 13.10 34.28 -10.07
N ARG A 55 12.04 34.21 -10.88
CA ARG A 55 11.82 33.14 -11.83
C ARG A 55 12.95 33.00 -12.84
N GLN A 56 13.34 34.12 -13.48
CA GLN A 56 14.43 34.11 -14.44
C GLN A 56 15.77 33.69 -13.81
N LYS A 57 16.07 34.23 -12.62
CA LYS A 57 17.30 33.87 -11.89
C LYS A 57 17.31 32.39 -11.44
N LEU A 58 16.17 31.85 -10.99
CA LEU A 58 16.07 30.45 -10.55
C LEU A 58 16.20 29.48 -11.73
N ASP A 59 15.54 29.79 -12.85
CA ASP A 59 15.58 28.91 -14.03
C ASP A 59 16.97 28.91 -14.71
N ALA A 60 17.78 29.95 -14.49
CA ALA A 60 19.16 30.02 -14.95
C ALA A 60 20.14 29.22 -14.09
N GLN A 61 19.75 28.81 -12.86
CA GLN A 61 20.63 28.08 -11.93
C GLN A 61 20.63 26.58 -12.22
N LYS A 62 21.74 26.05 -12.75
CA LYS A 62 21.91 24.63 -13.04
C LYS A 62 21.98 23.74 -11.79
N SER A 63 22.31 24.30 -10.63
CA SER A 63 22.39 23.61 -9.34
C SER A 63 21.02 23.38 -8.70
N LEU A 64 19.98 24.00 -9.25
CA LEU A 64 18.61 23.87 -8.77
C LEU A 64 17.82 22.94 -9.70
N ARG A 65 16.97 22.15 -9.08
CA ARG A 65 15.99 21.29 -9.77
C ARG A 65 14.60 21.92 -9.62
N ALA A 66 13.97 22.22 -10.73
CA ALA A 66 12.58 22.63 -10.77
C ALA A 66 11.66 21.41 -10.93
N ILE A 67 10.63 21.33 -10.13
CA ILE A 67 9.62 20.24 -10.14
C ILE A 67 8.25 20.90 -10.32
N ASN A 68 7.45 20.41 -11.25
CA ASN A 68 6.06 20.83 -11.42
C ASN A 68 5.15 19.89 -10.62
N ALA A 69 4.62 20.38 -9.51
CA ALA A 69 3.71 19.64 -8.64
C ALA A 69 2.26 20.11 -8.88
N GLU A 70 1.57 19.46 -9.83
CA GLU A 70 0.15 19.71 -10.16
C GLU A 70 -0.13 21.20 -10.49
N GLY A 71 0.73 21.82 -11.31
CA GLY A 71 0.60 23.21 -11.76
C GLY A 71 1.36 24.22 -10.92
N GLU A 72 1.91 23.85 -9.78
CA GLU A 72 2.80 24.67 -8.97
C GLU A 72 4.27 24.30 -9.24
N LYS A 73 5.09 25.27 -9.65
CA LYS A 73 6.53 25.07 -9.84
C LYS A 73 7.25 25.29 -8.52
N VAL A 74 7.92 24.23 -8.04
CA VAL A 74 8.72 24.26 -6.81
C VAL A 74 10.19 23.98 -7.13
N TYR A 75 11.09 24.48 -6.29
CA TYR A 75 12.53 24.38 -6.48
C TYR A 75 13.18 23.66 -5.31
N THR A 76 14.12 22.78 -5.63
CA THR A 76 14.98 22.08 -4.66
C THR A 76 16.43 22.08 -5.14
N THR A 77 17.38 21.72 -4.30
CA THR A 77 18.78 21.59 -4.69
C THR A 77 19.09 20.13 -5.11
N GLU A 78 20.10 19.97 -5.98
CA GLU A 78 20.59 18.63 -6.32
C GLU A 78 21.06 17.86 -5.09
N LEU A 79 21.62 18.55 -4.09
CA LEU A 79 22.01 17.93 -2.82
C LEU A 79 20.82 17.30 -2.08
N LYS A 80 19.69 18.02 -1.97
CA LYS A 80 18.47 17.47 -1.35
C LYS A 80 17.88 16.34 -2.16
N TRP A 81 17.91 16.46 -3.49
CA TRP A 81 17.46 15.41 -4.39
C TRP A 81 18.23 14.11 -4.17
N LEU A 82 19.55 14.18 -4.14
CA LEU A 82 20.40 13.01 -3.90
C LEU A 82 20.17 12.41 -2.51
N ARG A 83 20.09 13.24 -1.48
CA ARG A 83 19.80 12.77 -0.10
C ARG A 83 18.44 12.09 0.01
N LEU A 84 17.42 12.65 -0.64
CA LEU A 84 16.09 12.04 -0.66
C LEU A 84 16.13 10.69 -1.36
N LYS A 85 16.83 10.60 -2.49
CA LYS A 85 17.02 9.36 -3.26
C LYS A 85 17.72 8.28 -2.43
N GLU A 86 18.83 8.63 -1.79
CA GLU A 86 19.56 7.70 -0.91
C GLU A 86 18.70 7.22 0.25
N GLN A 87 18.02 8.12 0.93
CA GLN A 87 17.17 7.77 2.06
C GLN A 87 16.02 6.87 1.64
N LEU A 88 15.35 7.18 0.53
CA LEU A 88 14.24 6.39 0.01
C LEU A 88 14.72 4.96 -0.32
N VAL A 89 15.84 4.83 -1.03
CA VAL A 89 16.43 3.52 -1.34
C VAL A 89 16.76 2.75 -0.07
N LYS A 90 17.45 3.39 0.88
CA LYS A 90 17.81 2.75 2.15
C LYS A 90 16.58 2.30 2.93
N THR A 91 15.56 3.15 3.05
CA THR A 91 14.32 2.82 3.76
C THR A 91 13.61 1.62 3.13
N LEU A 92 13.54 1.57 1.80
CA LEU A 92 12.96 0.42 1.10
C LEU A 92 13.82 -0.84 1.21
N GLN A 93 15.16 -0.73 1.21
CA GLN A 93 16.06 -1.87 1.43
C GLN A 93 15.86 -2.48 2.82
N GLU A 94 15.84 -1.64 3.86
CA GLU A 94 15.60 -2.07 5.23
C GLU A 94 14.21 -2.70 5.40
N PHE A 95 13.20 -2.13 4.74
CA PHE A 95 11.85 -2.69 4.74
C PHE A 95 11.82 -4.07 4.08
N HIS A 96 12.41 -4.24 2.90
CA HIS A 96 12.43 -5.52 2.20
C HIS A 96 13.26 -6.58 2.93
N ALA A 97 14.32 -6.18 3.62
CA ALA A 97 15.10 -7.10 4.47
C ALA A 97 14.27 -7.60 5.67
N GLY A 98 13.49 -6.72 6.29
CA GLY A 98 12.61 -7.07 7.41
C GLY A 98 11.31 -7.79 6.99
N HIS A 99 10.84 -7.55 5.77
CA HIS A 99 9.56 -8.04 5.25
C HIS A 99 9.70 -8.62 3.84
N PRO A 100 10.47 -9.71 3.65
CA PRO A 100 10.83 -10.22 2.32
C PRO A 100 9.62 -10.68 1.49
N LEU A 101 8.50 -10.97 2.14
CA LEU A 101 7.26 -11.45 1.51
C LEU A 101 6.25 -10.33 1.20
N VAL A 102 6.51 -9.12 1.68
CA VAL A 102 5.64 -7.97 1.42
C VAL A 102 6.07 -7.33 0.10
N PRO A 103 5.16 -7.13 -0.86
CA PRO A 103 5.51 -6.65 -2.20
C PRO A 103 6.08 -5.24 -2.22
N GLY A 104 5.74 -4.41 -1.24
CA GLY A 104 6.21 -3.03 -1.13
C GLY A 104 5.71 -2.36 0.14
N MET A 105 6.25 -1.20 0.44
CA MET A 105 5.83 -0.33 1.55
C MET A 105 4.70 0.59 1.08
N ASP A 106 3.75 0.89 1.95
CA ASP A 106 2.71 1.89 1.68
C ASP A 106 3.33 3.27 1.42
N MET A 107 2.78 4.00 0.46
CA MET A 107 3.32 5.27 0.00
C MET A 107 3.31 6.34 1.10
N GLU A 108 2.26 6.42 1.92
CA GLU A 108 2.18 7.39 3.02
C GLU A 108 3.08 6.99 4.19
N GLU A 109 3.22 5.68 4.45
CA GLU A 109 4.18 5.17 5.42
C GLU A 109 5.61 5.56 5.03
N LEU A 110 5.98 5.37 3.75
CA LEU A 110 7.29 5.76 3.24
C LEU A 110 7.51 7.26 3.37
N ARG A 111 6.53 8.08 2.96
CA ARG A 111 6.59 9.54 3.10
C ARG A 111 6.84 9.98 4.53
N GLY A 112 6.16 9.35 5.48
CA GLY A 112 6.32 9.64 6.92
C GLY A 112 7.69 9.31 7.51
N LYS A 113 8.47 8.44 6.85
CA LYS A 113 9.84 8.04 7.27
C LYS A 113 10.94 8.92 6.67
N LEU A 114 10.61 9.81 5.75
CA LEU A 114 11.59 10.70 5.11
C LEU A 114 11.96 11.88 6.02
N ILE A 115 13.22 12.31 5.94
CA ILE A 115 13.75 13.44 6.72
C ILE A 115 13.21 14.79 6.25
N PHE A 116 12.83 14.89 4.98
CA PHE A 116 12.30 16.12 4.43
C PHE A 116 10.78 16.16 4.52
N GLN A 117 10.23 17.35 4.74
CA GLN A 117 8.80 17.58 4.66
C GLN A 117 8.39 17.66 3.19
N LEU A 118 7.58 16.69 2.75
CA LEU A 118 6.96 16.66 1.44
C LEU A 118 5.44 16.68 1.59
N THR A 119 4.79 17.56 0.85
CA THR A 119 3.32 17.49 0.73
C THR A 119 2.93 16.21 -0.01
N PRO A 120 1.74 15.65 0.21
CA PRO A 120 1.29 14.45 -0.52
C PRO A 120 1.35 14.61 -2.04
N LYS A 121 1.03 15.81 -2.56
CA LYS A 121 1.10 16.15 -3.98
C LYS A 121 2.53 16.09 -4.51
N LEU A 122 3.45 16.78 -3.86
CA LEU A 122 4.86 16.79 -4.24
C LEU A 122 5.47 15.40 -4.16
N PHE A 123 5.13 14.62 -3.11
CA PHE A 123 5.64 13.27 -2.96
C PHE A 123 5.22 12.35 -4.11
N ARG A 124 3.96 12.42 -4.57
CA ARG A 124 3.50 11.65 -5.73
C ARG A 124 4.32 11.97 -6.98
N VAL A 125 4.55 13.25 -7.26
CA VAL A 125 5.37 13.67 -8.41
C VAL A 125 6.81 13.15 -8.29
N VAL A 126 7.40 13.23 -7.10
CA VAL A 126 8.76 12.69 -6.84
C VAL A 126 8.80 11.18 -7.03
N VAL A 127 7.80 10.46 -6.55
CA VAL A 127 7.65 9.01 -6.77
C VAL A 127 7.59 8.69 -8.26
N ASP A 128 6.77 9.41 -9.03
CA ASP A 128 6.65 9.18 -10.47
C ASP A 128 7.97 9.47 -11.20
N LEU A 129 8.75 10.47 -10.78
CA LEU A 129 10.09 10.73 -11.31
C LEU A 129 11.05 9.56 -11.02
N PHE A 130 11.03 9.01 -9.79
CA PHE A 130 11.86 7.87 -9.43
C PHE A 130 11.42 6.55 -10.10
N VAL A 131 10.14 6.41 -10.40
CA VAL A 131 9.63 5.30 -11.23
C VAL A 131 10.15 5.42 -12.66
N ASN A 132 10.12 6.62 -13.24
CA ASN A 132 10.67 6.89 -14.58
C ASN A 132 12.18 6.66 -14.66
N GLU A 133 12.91 6.96 -13.57
CA GLU A 133 14.34 6.61 -13.43
C GLU A 133 14.58 5.11 -13.21
N LYS A 134 13.55 4.27 -13.14
CA LYS A 134 13.61 2.84 -12.83
C LYS A 134 14.28 2.52 -11.48
N LEU A 135 14.24 3.45 -10.56
CA LEU A 135 14.77 3.28 -9.20
C LEU A 135 13.82 2.47 -8.33
N ILE A 136 12.54 2.78 -8.44
CA ILE A 136 11.45 2.13 -7.72
C ILE A 136 10.37 1.68 -8.70
N ALA A 137 9.52 0.77 -8.26
CA ALA A 137 8.27 0.40 -8.92
C ALA A 137 7.10 0.73 -8.00
N LYS A 138 6.00 1.14 -8.60
CA LYS A 138 4.74 1.46 -7.94
C LYS A 138 3.66 0.50 -8.41
N GLU A 139 2.97 -0.13 -7.47
CA GLU A 139 1.80 -0.98 -7.71
C GLU A 139 0.67 -0.49 -6.79
N GLU A 140 -0.35 0.14 -7.36
CA GLU A 140 -1.40 0.83 -6.61
C GLU A 140 -0.83 1.85 -5.62
N ASN A 141 -0.89 1.58 -4.33
CA ASN A 141 -0.36 2.43 -3.25
C ASN A 141 0.95 1.88 -2.64
N LEU A 142 1.49 0.81 -3.19
CA LEU A 142 2.72 0.18 -2.70
C LEU A 142 3.93 0.60 -3.54
N LEU A 143 5.02 0.90 -2.84
CA LEU A 143 6.32 1.25 -3.42
C LEU A 143 7.36 0.19 -3.09
N ARG A 144 8.13 -0.22 -4.08
CA ARG A 144 9.24 -1.17 -3.92
C ARG A 144 10.45 -0.74 -4.74
N LEU A 145 11.61 -1.25 -4.42
CA LEU A 145 12.76 -1.12 -5.30
C LEU A 145 12.49 -1.82 -6.64
N ALA A 146 12.95 -1.26 -7.75
CA ALA A 146 12.67 -1.81 -9.08
C ALA A 146 13.20 -3.26 -9.24
N GLY A 147 14.32 -3.58 -8.58
CA GLY A 147 14.88 -4.94 -8.56
C GLY A 147 14.27 -5.89 -7.53
N HIS A 148 13.41 -5.40 -6.62
CA HIS A 148 12.80 -6.25 -5.62
C HIS A 148 11.70 -7.10 -6.26
N LYS A 149 11.87 -8.41 -6.16
CA LYS A 149 10.84 -9.40 -6.46
C LYS A 149 10.57 -10.15 -5.16
N VAL A 150 9.30 -10.35 -4.82
CA VAL A 150 8.94 -11.29 -3.75
C VAL A 150 9.52 -12.64 -4.13
N GLN A 151 10.65 -12.99 -3.55
CA GLN A 151 11.24 -14.30 -3.75
C GLN A 151 10.67 -15.21 -2.66
N LEU A 152 9.83 -16.14 -3.07
CA LEU A 152 9.45 -17.25 -2.21
C LEU A 152 10.71 -18.11 -2.03
N GLY A 153 11.37 -17.96 -0.89
CA GLY A 153 12.42 -18.88 -0.49
C GLY A 153 11.84 -20.28 -0.30
N GLY A 154 12.69 -21.31 -0.36
CA GLY A 154 12.20 -22.69 -0.16
C GLY A 154 11.46 -22.89 1.17
N GLN A 155 11.85 -22.15 2.21
CA GLN A 155 11.17 -22.18 3.52
C GLN A 155 9.76 -21.58 3.48
N GLU A 156 9.56 -20.52 2.72
CA GLU A 156 8.25 -19.89 2.53
C GLU A 156 7.30 -20.80 1.77
N THR A 157 7.77 -21.43 0.71
CA THR A 157 6.98 -22.39 -0.05
C THR A 157 6.55 -23.56 0.83
N VAL A 158 7.46 -24.12 1.62
CA VAL A 158 7.16 -25.20 2.59
C VAL A 158 6.12 -24.75 3.62
N LEU A 159 6.22 -23.50 4.11
CA LEU A 159 5.25 -22.96 5.08
C LEU A 159 3.88 -22.71 4.42
N MET A 160 3.84 -22.19 3.20
CA MET A 160 2.60 -22.04 2.43
C MET A 160 1.90 -23.39 2.24
N ASP A 161 2.65 -24.42 1.84
CA ASP A 161 2.11 -25.76 1.65
C ASP A 161 1.64 -26.37 2.98
N LYS A 162 2.37 -26.14 4.07
CA LYS A 162 1.96 -26.56 5.41
C LYS A 162 0.63 -25.90 5.83
N ILE A 163 0.48 -24.59 5.61
CA ILE A 163 -0.78 -23.90 5.92
C ILE A 163 -1.92 -24.38 5.03
N LYS A 164 -1.70 -24.56 3.72
CA LYS A 164 -2.71 -25.13 2.82
C LYS A 164 -3.14 -26.52 3.28
N LYS A 165 -2.20 -27.36 3.72
CA LYS A 165 -2.49 -28.68 4.26
C LYS A 165 -3.36 -28.60 5.53
N ILE A 166 -2.97 -27.74 6.49
CA ILE A 166 -3.73 -27.52 7.74
C ILE A 166 -5.18 -27.10 7.43
N LEU A 167 -5.37 -26.15 6.51
CA LEU A 167 -6.71 -25.69 6.09
C LEU A 167 -7.48 -26.79 5.34
N GLY A 168 -6.80 -27.68 4.65
CA GLY A 168 -7.37 -28.78 3.87
C GLY A 168 -7.75 -30.01 4.69
N GLU A 169 -7.22 -30.19 5.91
CA GLU A 169 -7.57 -31.31 6.78
C GLU A 169 -9.05 -31.31 7.19
N GLN A 170 -9.61 -30.11 7.40
CA GLN A 170 -11.03 -29.92 7.70
C GLN A 170 -11.62 -28.82 6.78
N PRO A 171 -11.91 -29.14 5.51
CA PRO A 171 -12.27 -28.17 4.49
C PRO A 171 -13.51 -27.31 4.82
N LEU A 172 -14.43 -27.85 5.63
CA LEU A 172 -15.69 -27.19 6.02
C LEU A 172 -15.68 -26.66 7.45
N ALA A 173 -14.59 -26.92 8.19
CA ALA A 173 -14.41 -26.50 9.57
C ALA A 173 -12.91 -26.19 9.85
N PRO A 174 -12.27 -25.31 9.04
CA PRO A 174 -10.85 -25.05 9.18
C PRO A 174 -10.51 -24.45 10.54
N PRO A 175 -9.30 -24.70 11.07
CA PRO A 175 -8.84 -24.09 12.30
C PRO A 175 -8.76 -22.57 12.18
N ASP A 176 -8.92 -21.86 13.31
CA ASP A 176 -8.73 -20.41 13.36
C ASP A 176 -7.23 -20.04 13.34
N LEU A 177 -6.94 -18.75 13.21
CA LEU A 177 -5.55 -18.28 13.12
C LEU A 177 -4.68 -18.66 14.32
N LYS A 178 -5.24 -18.78 15.53
CA LYS A 178 -4.48 -19.21 16.72
C LYS A 178 -4.10 -20.69 16.63
N GLU A 179 -5.02 -21.50 16.17
CA GLU A 179 -4.80 -22.92 15.96
C GLU A 179 -3.81 -23.17 14.83
N ILE A 180 -3.91 -22.43 13.71
CA ILE A 180 -2.94 -22.49 12.60
C ILE A 180 -1.54 -22.10 13.08
N GLU A 181 -1.41 -21.02 13.87
CA GLU A 181 -0.14 -20.57 14.45
C GLU A 181 0.53 -21.67 15.26
N LYS A 182 -0.26 -22.34 16.13
CA LYS A 182 0.22 -23.45 16.95
C LYS A 182 0.62 -24.67 16.11
N GLN A 183 -0.20 -25.05 15.14
CA GLN A 183 0.05 -26.23 14.29
C GLN A 183 1.20 -25.98 13.30
N ALA A 184 1.30 -24.78 12.77
CA ALA A 184 2.39 -24.41 11.89
C ALA A 184 3.72 -24.19 12.64
N ALA A 185 3.66 -23.95 13.97
CA ALA A 185 4.79 -23.64 14.84
C ALA A 185 5.59 -22.40 14.36
N VAL A 186 4.86 -21.34 13.99
CA VAL A 186 5.45 -20.08 13.50
C VAL A 186 4.88 -18.90 14.26
N PRO A 187 5.64 -17.82 14.46
CA PRO A 187 5.14 -16.60 15.08
C PRO A 187 3.99 -15.96 14.29
N ARG A 188 3.08 -15.28 14.98
CA ARG A 188 1.87 -14.66 14.41
C ARG A 188 2.15 -13.69 13.26
N ASN A 189 3.18 -12.87 13.39
CA ASN A 189 3.59 -11.93 12.32
C ASN A 189 3.94 -12.69 11.03
N ARG A 190 4.73 -13.76 11.15
CA ARG A 190 5.13 -14.59 10.01
C ARG A 190 3.94 -15.32 9.37
N LEU A 191 3.04 -15.87 10.21
CA LEU A 191 1.81 -16.47 9.73
C LEU A 191 0.97 -15.46 8.93
N ASN A 192 0.78 -14.24 9.44
CA ASN A 192 0.00 -13.21 8.76
C ASN A 192 0.60 -12.82 7.40
N GLU A 193 1.93 -12.75 7.28
CA GLU A 193 2.60 -12.49 6.01
C GLU A 193 2.32 -13.59 4.99
N VAL A 194 2.45 -14.85 5.39
CA VAL A 194 2.20 -16.00 4.50
C VAL A 194 0.73 -16.11 4.11
N ILE A 195 -0.20 -15.87 5.04
CA ILE A 195 -1.63 -15.87 4.73
C ILE A 195 -1.98 -14.78 3.71
N ARG A 196 -1.43 -13.57 3.84
CA ARG A 196 -1.62 -12.50 2.85
C ARG A 196 -1.12 -12.88 1.46
N LEU A 197 -0.01 -13.64 1.38
CA LEU A 197 0.45 -14.19 0.10
C LEU A 197 -0.53 -15.19 -0.48
N LEU A 198 -1.06 -16.10 0.35
CA LEU A 198 -2.04 -17.10 -0.04
C LEU A 198 -3.41 -16.49 -0.43
N GLU A 199 -3.77 -15.34 0.17
CA GLU A 199 -4.94 -14.55 -0.27
C GLU A 199 -4.68 -13.91 -1.63
N ARG A 200 -3.48 -13.35 -1.82
CA ARG A 200 -3.09 -12.65 -3.06
C ARG A 200 -2.94 -13.60 -4.23
N ASP A 201 -2.42 -14.81 -4.03
CA ASP A 201 -2.31 -15.82 -5.08
C ASP A 201 -3.63 -16.54 -5.35
N GLY A 202 -4.69 -16.20 -4.59
CA GLY A 202 -6.02 -16.78 -4.72
C GLY A 202 -6.16 -18.21 -4.18
N SER A 203 -5.15 -18.74 -3.48
CA SER A 203 -5.21 -20.09 -2.88
C SER A 203 -6.11 -20.15 -1.65
N VAL A 204 -6.21 -19.04 -0.91
CA VAL A 204 -6.95 -18.93 0.35
C VAL A 204 -7.91 -17.75 0.29
N VAL A 205 -9.09 -17.92 0.86
CA VAL A 205 -10.15 -16.93 0.95
C VAL A 205 -10.41 -16.57 2.40
N ARG A 206 -10.42 -15.29 2.70
CA ARG A 206 -10.78 -14.74 4.00
C ARG A 206 -12.29 -14.62 4.15
N VAL A 207 -12.87 -15.38 5.05
CA VAL A 207 -14.31 -15.34 5.36
C VAL A 207 -14.60 -14.34 6.47
N THR A 208 -13.80 -14.37 7.56
CA THR A 208 -13.82 -13.37 8.64
C THR A 208 -12.39 -12.94 8.99
N THR A 209 -12.22 -12.10 10.00
CA THR A 209 -10.92 -11.62 10.47
C THR A 209 -9.98 -12.78 10.87
N ASP A 210 -10.53 -13.85 11.45
CA ASP A 210 -9.75 -14.97 11.99
C ASP A 210 -10.05 -16.30 11.29
N MET A 211 -10.87 -16.30 10.23
CA MET A 211 -11.32 -17.52 9.57
C MET A 211 -10.98 -17.50 8.09
N TYR A 212 -10.19 -18.48 7.67
CA TYR A 212 -9.70 -18.64 6.32
C TYR A 212 -10.04 -20.03 5.78
N PHE A 213 -10.38 -20.09 4.50
CA PHE A 213 -10.68 -21.34 3.80
C PHE A 213 -9.79 -21.47 2.57
N LEU A 214 -9.55 -22.70 2.11
CA LEU A 214 -9.02 -22.89 0.77
C LEU A 214 -10.02 -22.39 -0.27
N ALA A 215 -9.53 -21.76 -1.32
CA ALA A 215 -10.37 -21.25 -2.42
C ALA A 215 -11.17 -22.39 -3.08
N SER A 216 -10.57 -23.57 -3.21
CA SER A 216 -11.25 -24.79 -3.69
C SER A 216 -12.43 -25.20 -2.82
N SER A 217 -12.31 -25.08 -1.49
CA SER A 217 -13.41 -25.41 -0.56
C SER A 217 -14.56 -24.40 -0.68
N ILE A 218 -14.24 -23.11 -0.82
CA ILE A 218 -15.24 -22.05 -1.04
C ILE A 218 -15.98 -22.28 -2.37
N GLU A 219 -15.28 -22.65 -3.43
CA GLU A 219 -15.91 -22.89 -4.73
C GLU A 219 -16.80 -24.15 -4.72
N GLN A 220 -16.42 -25.20 -4.02
CA GLN A 220 -17.27 -26.36 -3.80
C GLN A 220 -18.53 -26.02 -3.00
N LEU A 221 -18.38 -25.22 -1.92
CA LEU A 221 -19.52 -24.74 -1.12
C LEU A 221 -20.44 -23.85 -1.96
N ARG A 222 -19.88 -22.98 -2.80
CA ARG A 222 -20.61 -22.15 -3.75
C ARG A 222 -21.44 -22.99 -4.70
N GLY A 223 -20.85 -24.00 -5.33
CA GLY A 223 -21.55 -24.91 -6.24
C GLY A 223 -22.68 -25.66 -5.56
N THR A 224 -22.48 -26.11 -4.32
CA THR A 224 -23.49 -26.79 -3.52
C THR A 224 -24.64 -25.86 -3.14
N LEU A 225 -24.34 -24.64 -2.70
CA LEU A 225 -25.33 -23.60 -2.35
C LEU A 225 -26.17 -23.20 -3.58
N VAL A 226 -25.53 -22.98 -4.74
CA VAL A 226 -26.23 -22.62 -5.97
C VAL A 226 -27.20 -23.70 -6.41
N ARG A 227 -26.78 -24.98 -6.40
CA ARG A 227 -27.62 -26.12 -6.76
C ARG A 227 -28.84 -26.22 -5.84
N PHE A 228 -28.63 -26.12 -4.53
CA PHE A 228 -29.72 -26.18 -3.56
C PHE A 228 -30.72 -25.05 -3.76
N LEU A 229 -30.24 -23.79 -3.92
CA LEU A 229 -31.10 -22.65 -4.09
C LEU A 229 -31.81 -22.63 -5.45
N ALA A 230 -31.21 -23.19 -6.49
CA ALA A 230 -31.87 -23.37 -7.78
C ALA A 230 -33.03 -24.37 -7.71
N GLU A 231 -32.89 -25.41 -6.88
CA GLU A 231 -33.93 -26.44 -6.70
C GLU A 231 -35.03 -26.02 -5.71
N LYS A 232 -34.64 -25.46 -4.57
CA LYS A 232 -35.57 -25.15 -3.46
C LYS A 232 -36.06 -23.70 -3.42
N GLY A 233 -35.41 -22.80 -4.18
CA GLY A 233 -35.74 -21.36 -4.25
C GLY A 233 -35.19 -20.54 -3.09
N GLU A 234 -35.19 -21.09 -1.87
CA GLU A 234 -34.74 -20.40 -0.66
C GLU A 234 -34.09 -21.35 0.34
N MET A 235 -33.33 -20.78 1.29
CA MET A 235 -32.61 -21.51 2.32
C MET A 235 -32.49 -20.68 3.59
N ASN A 236 -32.67 -21.30 4.75
CA ASN A 236 -32.31 -20.72 6.04
C ASN A 236 -30.96 -21.25 6.55
N ALA A 237 -30.44 -20.67 7.63
CA ALA A 237 -29.13 -21.05 8.18
C ALA A 237 -29.09 -22.52 8.68
N ALA A 238 -30.21 -23.06 9.17
CA ALA A 238 -30.28 -24.44 9.62
C ALA A 238 -30.18 -25.41 8.44
N ALA A 239 -30.91 -25.14 7.36
CA ALA A 239 -30.82 -25.92 6.13
C ALA A 239 -29.41 -25.91 5.52
N PHE A 240 -28.73 -24.75 5.53
CA PHE A 240 -27.36 -24.67 5.05
C PHE A 240 -26.38 -25.45 5.93
N ARG A 241 -26.52 -25.35 7.27
CA ARG A 241 -25.74 -26.14 8.21
C ARG A 241 -25.85 -27.65 7.91
N ASP A 242 -27.08 -28.12 7.75
CA ASP A 242 -27.35 -29.54 7.52
C ASP A 242 -26.86 -29.98 6.13
N LEU A 243 -26.99 -29.10 5.13
CA LEU A 243 -26.49 -29.34 3.77
C LEU A 243 -24.99 -29.54 3.71
N ILE A 244 -24.22 -28.72 4.45
CA ILE A 244 -22.75 -28.78 4.43
C ILE A 244 -22.17 -29.66 5.54
N GLY A 245 -22.99 -30.17 6.46
CA GLY A 245 -22.53 -30.99 7.56
C GLY A 245 -21.58 -30.29 8.54
N SER A 246 -21.74 -28.98 8.72
CA SER A 246 -20.84 -28.19 9.55
C SER A 246 -21.54 -27.60 10.79
N SER A 247 -20.80 -26.86 11.62
CA SER A 247 -21.35 -26.24 12.83
C SER A 247 -21.79 -24.78 12.57
N ARG A 248 -22.59 -24.24 13.49
CA ARG A 248 -23.05 -22.86 13.44
C ARG A 248 -21.90 -21.84 13.42
N LYS A 249 -20.75 -22.19 14.03
CA LYS A 249 -19.52 -21.37 14.03
C LYS A 249 -19.07 -21.01 12.60
N TYR A 250 -19.23 -21.93 11.65
CA TYR A 250 -18.80 -21.75 10.25
C TYR A 250 -19.95 -21.37 9.32
N THR A 251 -21.14 -21.90 9.58
CA THR A 251 -22.33 -21.69 8.73
C THR A 251 -22.69 -20.21 8.58
N ILE A 252 -22.78 -19.47 9.69
CA ILE A 252 -23.20 -18.06 9.66
C ILE A 252 -22.18 -17.20 8.91
N PRO A 253 -20.86 -17.26 9.24
CA PRO A 253 -19.86 -16.50 8.50
C PRO A 253 -19.79 -16.83 7.00
N LEU A 254 -19.97 -18.08 6.63
CA LEU A 254 -19.98 -18.49 5.21
C LEU A 254 -21.17 -17.92 4.45
N LEU A 255 -22.37 -17.93 5.07
CA LEU A 255 -23.55 -17.31 4.47
C LEU A 255 -23.38 -15.79 4.32
N GLU A 256 -22.82 -15.12 5.31
CA GLU A 256 -22.51 -13.69 5.24
C GLU A 256 -21.43 -13.36 4.21
N TYR A 257 -20.46 -14.27 4.04
CA TYR A 257 -19.48 -14.17 2.97
C TYR A 257 -20.14 -14.25 1.58
N PHE A 258 -21.04 -15.21 1.34
CA PHE A 258 -21.75 -15.34 0.07
C PHE A 258 -22.72 -14.16 -0.19
N ASP A 259 -23.33 -13.61 0.86
CA ASP A 259 -24.15 -12.39 0.77
C ASP A 259 -23.26 -11.19 0.31
N ARG A 260 -22.10 -11.00 0.92
CA ARG A 260 -21.12 -9.95 0.54
C ARG A 260 -20.52 -10.15 -0.85
N ALA A 261 -20.26 -11.39 -1.21
CA ALA A 261 -19.78 -11.75 -2.55
C ALA A 261 -20.86 -11.58 -3.64
N GLY A 262 -22.08 -11.22 -3.26
CA GLY A 262 -23.17 -10.97 -4.19
C GLY A 262 -23.77 -12.23 -4.81
N LEU A 263 -23.49 -13.42 -4.23
CA LEU A 263 -24.07 -14.69 -4.67
C LEU A 263 -25.50 -14.85 -4.16
N THR A 264 -25.73 -14.48 -2.90
CA THR A 264 -27.02 -14.56 -2.24
C THR A 264 -27.52 -13.21 -1.75
N ILE A 265 -28.81 -13.12 -1.49
CA ILE A 265 -29.44 -12.00 -0.81
C ILE A 265 -30.20 -12.52 0.40
N ARG A 266 -30.01 -11.87 1.55
CA ARG A 266 -30.73 -12.17 2.79
C ARG A 266 -32.06 -11.42 2.84
N ILE A 267 -33.13 -12.16 3.12
CA ILE A 267 -34.48 -11.62 3.31
C ILE A 267 -35.02 -12.20 4.63
N GLY A 268 -34.93 -11.42 5.70
CA GLY A 268 -35.23 -11.91 7.04
C GLY A 268 -34.32 -13.06 7.46
N ASP A 269 -34.89 -14.25 7.68
CA ASP A 269 -34.16 -15.45 8.09
C ASP A 269 -33.77 -16.38 6.92
N ILE A 270 -34.25 -16.05 5.72
CA ILE A 270 -33.96 -16.83 4.50
C ILE A 270 -32.99 -16.12 3.58
N ARG A 271 -32.39 -16.90 2.67
CA ARG A 271 -31.53 -16.45 1.57
C ARG A 271 -32.02 -17.00 0.26
N ARG A 272 -31.87 -16.22 -0.79
CA ARG A 272 -32.15 -16.60 -2.18
C ARG A 272 -30.96 -16.26 -3.07
N LEU A 273 -30.85 -16.88 -4.22
CA LEU A 273 -29.85 -16.46 -5.21
C LEU A 273 -30.10 -15.00 -5.60
N LYS A 274 -29.04 -14.22 -5.65
CA LYS A 274 -29.10 -12.88 -6.21
C LYS A 274 -29.14 -13.00 -7.74
N ILE A 275 -30.30 -12.74 -8.33
CA ILE A 275 -30.47 -12.75 -9.79
C ILE A 275 -29.61 -11.61 -10.35
N SER A 276 -28.58 -11.95 -11.12
CA SER A 276 -27.82 -10.95 -11.89
C SER A 276 -28.75 -10.35 -12.93
N THR A 277 -28.95 -9.04 -12.88
CA THR A 277 -29.81 -8.26 -13.81
C THR A 277 -29.37 -8.38 -15.28
N ALA A 278 -28.24 -9.05 -15.56
CA ALA A 278 -27.79 -9.35 -16.91
C ALA A 278 -28.61 -10.47 -17.61
N ALA A 279 -29.25 -11.38 -16.86
CA ALA A 279 -30.06 -12.47 -17.45
C ALA A 279 -31.50 -12.06 -17.73
N ALA A 280 -32.00 -10.98 -17.13
CA ALA A 280 -33.40 -10.53 -17.32
C ALA A 280 -33.62 -9.76 -18.65
N LYS A 281 -32.57 -9.41 -19.39
CA LYS A 281 -32.72 -8.72 -20.70
C LYS A 281 -32.84 -9.65 -21.92
N ASN A 282 -32.63 -10.94 -21.75
CA ASN A 282 -32.72 -11.91 -22.87
C ASN A 282 -33.99 -12.76 -22.88
N SER A 283 -34.95 -12.49 -21.98
CA SER A 283 -36.25 -13.24 -21.97
C SER A 283 -37.46 -12.40 -22.39
N ALA A 284 -37.20 -11.21 -22.99
CA ALA A 284 -38.26 -10.36 -23.51
C ALA A 284 -37.91 -9.98 -24.98
N HIS A 285 -37.90 -10.99 -25.84
CA HIS A 285 -38.09 -10.81 -27.29
C HIS A 285 -38.72 -12.09 -27.86
#